data_137887ecbe96730e5d395b3930991ca5
#
_entry.id   137887ecbe96730e5d395b3930991ca5
#
_cell.length_a   1.000
_cell.length_b   1.000
_cell.length_c   1.000
_cell.angle_alpha   90.00
_cell.angle_beta   90.00
_cell.angle_gamma   90.00
#
_symmetry.space_group_name_H-M   'P 1'
#
loop_
_entity.id
_entity.type
_entity.pdbx_description
1 polymer ?
#
loop_
_entity_poly.entity_id
_entity_poly.type
_entity_poly.pdbx_seq_one_letter_code
_entity_poly.pdbx_strand_id
1 'polypeptide(L)'
;MPGFFSAAEIEPLRSACHADPTLGGALMALADSQGNAQEVVPYTEVSNDLVGVIPRLERVVTAAETLLGGAPYHRHSKLSMKQPGSAGTWDWHQDYGYWYHQGVLRPDMLTVAIAVDENTTENGCMSVVKASHKLGRIEHGRKGEASGVDQARLEQALKHLERVEWHLDAGDAVYFHCNLLHASGSNTSDRPRTIVHCSYNAVDNLPFLPGQEAHAYRPLAVVPDNAIVEGAWDTVFSNQIFISDDGDSGYGYKVLRAGTWANSQPPRMGVSAEL
;
A
#
# COMPACT_ATOMS: atom_id res chain seq x y z
N MET A 1 -7.57 7.54 13.18
CA MET A 1 -8.28 8.83 12.94
C MET A 1 -9.63 8.50 12.33
N PRO A 2 -10.64 8.30 13.18
CA PRO A 2 -11.99 8.00 12.70
C PRO A 2 -12.56 9.15 11.90
N GLY A 3 -13.29 8.83 10.80
CA GLY A 3 -13.94 9.82 9.94
C GLY A 3 -13.00 10.87 9.33
N PHE A 4 -11.76 10.49 9.06
CA PHE A 4 -10.76 11.40 8.47
C PHE A 4 -11.16 11.86 7.06
N PHE A 5 -11.87 11.02 6.33
CA PHE A 5 -12.57 11.33 5.10
C PHE A 5 -14.08 11.19 5.31
N SER A 6 -14.84 12.13 4.81
CA SER A 6 -16.30 12.07 4.80
C SER A 6 -16.81 11.02 3.78
N ALA A 7 -18.04 10.58 3.92
CA ALA A 7 -18.68 9.71 2.95
C ALA A 7 -18.69 10.31 1.53
N ALA A 8 -18.87 11.64 1.41
CA ALA A 8 -18.86 12.34 0.13
C ALA A 8 -17.49 12.32 -0.56
N GLU A 9 -16.41 12.24 0.20
CA GLU A 9 -15.04 12.12 -0.34
C GLU A 9 -14.67 10.67 -0.70
N ILE A 10 -15.18 9.71 0.06
CA ILE A 10 -14.88 8.29 -0.15
C ILE A 10 -15.69 7.69 -1.30
N GLU A 11 -16.94 8.11 -1.49
CA GLU A 11 -17.83 7.50 -2.49
C GLU A 11 -17.32 7.58 -3.92
N PRO A 12 -16.78 8.71 -4.44
CA PRO A 12 -16.17 8.75 -5.76
C PRO A 12 -15.03 7.72 -5.91
N LEU A 13 -14.19 7.58 -4.87
CA LEU A 13 -13.08 6.64 -4.88
C LEU A 13 -13.57 5.19 -4.80
N ARG A 14 -14.56 4.90 -3.96
CA ARG A 14 -15.17 3.57 -3.87
C ARG A 14 -15.78 3.16 -5.20
N SER A 15 -16.60 4.01 -5.80
CA SER A 15 -17.21 3.77 -7.11
C SER A 15 -16.14 3.52 -8.17
N ALA A 16 -15.07 4.30 -8.18
CA ALA A 16 -13.97 4.12 -9.11
C ALA A 16 -13.23 2.79 -8.89
N CYS A 17 -12.90 2.44 -7.66
CA CYS A 17 -12.23 1.19 -7.33
C CYS A 17 -13.01 -0.06 -7.76
N HIS A 18 -14.33 0.02 -7.81
CA HIS A 18 -15.16 -1.13 -8.15
C HIS A 18 -15.65 -1.17 -9.61
N ALA A 19 -15.56 -0.07 -10.36
CA ALA A 19 -16.16 0.01 -11.67
C ALA A 19 -15.32 0.70 -12.75
N ASP A 20 -14.29 1.46 -12.40
CA ASP A 20 -13.54 2.23 -13.40
C ASP A 20 -12.59 1.35 -14.23
N PRO A 21 -12.71 1.36 -15.57
CA PRO A 21 -11.89 0.50 -16.42
C PRO A 21 -10.41 0.91 -16.46
N THR A 22 -10.06 2.16 -16.15
CA THR A 22 -8.66 2.62 -16.11
C THR A 22 -7.95 2.05 -14.89
N LEU A 23 -8.60 2.04 -13.73
CA LEU A 23 -8.11 1.35 -12.54
C LEU A 23 -8.06 -0.16 -12.75
N GLY A 24 -9.10 -0.75 -13.34
CA GLY A 24 -9.11 -2.17 -13.68
C GLY A 24 -7.98 -2.59 -14.61
N GLY A 25 -7.65 -1.74 -15.61
CA GLY A 25 -6.52 -1.96 -16.52
C GLY A 25 -5.15 -1.82 -15.85
N ALA A 26 -5.09 -1.10 -14.73
CA ALA A 26 -3.87 -0.89 -13.93
C ALA A 26 -3.68 -1.94 -12.81
N LEU A 27 -4.66 -2.80 -12.60
CA LEU A 27 -4.65 -3.80 -11.55
C LEU A 27 -3.58 -4.86 -11.81
N MET A 28 -2.79 -5.13 -10.80
CA MET A 28 -1.76 -6.15 -10.79
C MET A 28 -2.08 -7.23 -9.78
N ALA A 29 -1.71 -8.46 -10.10
CA ALA A 29 -1.78 -9.58 -9.18
C ALA A 29 -0.37 -10.03 -8.80
N LEU A 30 -0.09 -10.12 -7.51
CA LEU A 30 1.15 -10.63 -6.95
C LEU A 30 0.85 -11.91 -6.19
N ALA A 31 1.70 -12.93 -6.32
CA ALA A 31 1.54 -14.15 -5.54
C ALA A 31 2.03 -13.95 -4.10
N ASP A 32 1.21 -14.34 -3.13
CA ASP A 32 1.62 -14.46 -1.73
C ASP A 32 2.48 -15.73 -1.50
N SER A 33 2.90 -15.97 -0.27
CA SER A 33 3.70 -17.16 0.09
C SER A 33 3.00 -18.52 -0.15
N GLN A 34 1.68 -18.50 -0.37
CA GLN A 34 0.86 -19.66 -0.67
C GLN A 34 0.50 -19.77 -2.17
N GLY A 35 0.93 -18.80 -2.99
CA GLY A 35 0.62 -18.72 -4.41
C GLY A 35 -0.74 -18.09 -4.72
N ASN A 36 -1.43 -17.48 -3.74
CA ASN A 36 -2.68 -16.78 -3.97
C ASN A 36 -2.43 -15.35 -4.45
N ALA A 37 -3.32 -14.85 -5.32
CA ALA A 37 -3.20 -13.52 -5.88
C ALA A 37 -3.57 -12.41 -4.87
N GLN A 38 -2.69 -11.43 -4.75
CA GLN A 38 -2.93 -10.15 -4.08
C GLN A 38 -3.10 -9.08 -5.14
N GLU A 39 -4.19 -8.34 -5.08
CA GLU A 39 -4.51 -7.33 -6.09
C GLU A 39 -4.07 -5.94 -5.62
N VAL A 40 -3.30 -5.25 -6.47
CA VAL A 40 -2.77 -3.92 -6.19
C VAL A 40 -2.74 -3.04 -7.44
N VAL A 41 -2.91 -1.73 -7.23
CA VAL A 41 -2.58 -0.70 -8.23
C VAL A 41 -1.50 0.19 -7.60
N PRO A 42 -0.21 -0.05 -7.86
CA PRO A 42 0.87 0.79 -7.36
C PRO A 42 1.11 1.99 -8.27
N TYR A 43 1.46 3.15 -7.69
CA TYR A 43 1.84 4.33 -8.45
C TYR A 43 2.84 5.20 -7.66
N THR A 44 3.76 5.83 -8.39
CA THR A 44 4.77 6.75 -7.82
C THR A 44 4.51 8.20 -8.21
N GLU A 45 3.89 8.44 -9.36
CA GLU A 45 3.52 9.78 -9.79
C GLU A 45 2.14 10.16 -9.27
N VAL A 46 1.98 11.39 -8.85
CA VAL A 46 0.70 11.94 -8.36
C VAL A 46 0.24 13.01 -9.33
N SER A 47 -0.63 12.63 -10.24
CA SER A 47 -1.22 13.50 -11.26
C SER A 47 -2.48 14.19 -10.73
N ASN A 48 -3.12 14.99 -11.60
CA ASN A 48 -4.40 15.61 -11.29
C ASN A 48 -5.56 14.67 -11.62
N ASP A 49 -5.50 13.45 -11.08
CA ASP A 49 -6.58 12.46 -11.13
C ASP A 49 -7.10 12.16 -9.72
N LEU A 50 -8.26 11.51 -9.61
CA LEU A 50 -8.92 11.25 -8.34
C LEU A 50 -7.99 10.51 -7.36
N VAL A 51 -7.25 9.50 -7.84
CA VAL A 51 -6.32 8.70 -7.02
C VAL A 51 -5.09 9.52 -6.64
N GLY A 52 -4.55 10.32 -7.57
CA GLY A 52 -3.37 11.17 -7.36
C GLY A 52 -3.64 12.40 -6.48
N VAL A 53 -4.89 12.84 -6.34
CA VAL A 53 -5.27 13.94 -5.44
C VAL A 53 -5.13 13.51 -3.97
N ILE A 54 -5.44 12.27 -3.62
CA ILE A 54 -5.48 11.77 -2.24
C ILE A 54 -4.17 12.02 -1.47
N PRO A 55 -3.00 11.60 -1.96
CA PRO A 55 -1.74 11.82 -1.24
C PRO A 55 -1.29 13.30 -1.22
N ARG A 56 -2.00 14.19 -1.91
CA ARG A 56 -1.69 15.62 -1.98
C ARG A 56 -2.62 16.50 -1.15
N LEU A 57 -3.68 15.95 -0.55
CA LEU A 57 -4.61 16.72 0.30
C LEU A 57 -3.86 17.36 1.47
N GLU A 58 -4.14 18.62 1.75
CA GLU A 58 -3.44 19.41 2.77
C GLU A 58 -3.42 18.70 4.13
N ARG A 59 -4.56 18.19 4.60
CA ARG A 59 -4.65 17.46 5.87
C ARG A 59 -3.81 16.18 5.90
N VAL A 60 -3.70 15.49 4.76
CA VAL A 60 -2.90 14.25 4.65
C VAL A 60 -1.42 14.59 4.74
N VAL A 61 -0.97 15.60 4.00
CA VAL A 61 0.43 16.05 3.98
C VAL A 61 0.84 16.66 5.32
N THR A 62 -0.01 17.52 5.90
CA THR A 62 0.27 18.17 7.20
C THR A 62 0.42 17.15 8.34
N ALA A 63 -0.41 16.12 8.35
CA ALA A 63 -0.28 15.03 9.32
C ALA A 63 1.04 14.26 9.13
N ALA A 64 1.43 13.97 7.89
CA ALA A 64 2.70 13.33 7.57
C ALA A 64 3.91 14.20 7.99
N GLU A 65 3.87 15.50 7.69
CA GLU A 65 4.88 16.47 8.10
C GLU A 65 5.06 16.53 9.62
N THR A 66 3.94 16.59 10.34
CA THR A 66 3.95 16.60 11.80
C THR A 66 4.59 15.35 12.39
N LEU A 67 4.26 14.17 11.84
CA LEU A 67 4.75 12.89 12.32
C LEU A 67 6.21 12.64 11.96
N LEU A 68 6.68 13.13 10.81
CA LEU A 68 8.07 13.03 10.39
C LEU A 68 8.95 14.11 11.04
N GLY A 69 8.36 15.16 11.59
CA GLY A 69 9.09 16.29 12.16
C GLY A 69 9.78 17.18 11.13
N GLY A 70 9.34 17.16 9.88
CA GLY A 70 9.87 17.95 8.77
C GLY A 70 9.15 17.66 7.46
N ALA A 71 9.49 18.42 6.41
CA ALA A 71 8.84 18.33 5.12
C ALA A 71 8.91 16.92 4.53
N PRO A 72 7.75 16.34 4.15
CA PRO A 72 7.69 15.05 3.48
C PRO A 72 7.72 15.21 1.96
N TYR A 73 8.08 14.13 1.26
CA TYR A 73 7.71 13.96 -0.12
C TYR A 73 6.98 12.63 -0.33
N HIS A 74 6.12 12.60 -1.33
CA HIS A 74 5.40 11.39 -1.70
C HIS A 74 6.39 10.41 -2.35
N ARG A 75 6.53 9.21 -1.76
CA ARG A 75 7.41 8.18 -2.29
C ARG A 75 6.68 7.27 -3.28
N HIS A 76 5.58 6.69 -2.87
CA HIS A 76 4.65 5.95 -3.69
C HIS A 76 3.32 5.76 -2.97
N SER A 77 2.32 5.36 -3.72
CA SER A 77 1.05 4.89 -3.19
C SER A 77 0.64 3.58 -3.82
N LYS A 78 -0.30 2.89 -3.20
CA LYS A 78 -0.95 1.71 -3.77
C LYS A 78 -2.41 1.63 -3.32
N LEU A 79 -3.28 1.21 -4.22
CA LEU A 79 -4.57 0.65 -3.87
C LEU A 79 -4.34 -0.84 -3.60
N SER A 80 -4.71 -1.32 -2.41
CA SER A 80 -4.67 -2.74 -2.06
C SER A 80 -6.08 -3.25 -1.97
N MET A 81 -6.42 -4.21 -2.82
CA MET A 81 -7.79 -4.63 -3.05
C MET A 81 -7.95 -6.10 -2.74
N LYS A 82 -9.06 -6.44 -2.11
CA LYS A 82 -9.46 -7.82 -1.84
C LYS A 82 -10.90 -8.01 -2.27
N GLN A 83 -11.09 -8.72 -3.37
CA GLN A 83 -12.43 -9.08 -3.83
C GLN A 83 -13.10 -10.07 -2.88
N PRO A 84 -14.43 -10.16 -2.88
CA PRO A 84 -15.15 -11.19 -2.13
C PRO A 84 -14.57 -12.59 -2.40
N GLY A 85 -14.29 -13.34 -1.33
CA GLY A 85 -13.72 -14.68 -1.42
C GLY A 85 -12.25 -14.74 -1.88
N SER A 86 -11.53 -13.61 -1.93
CA SER A 86 -10.11 -13.59 -2.30
C SER A 86 -9.24 -14.29 -1.25
N ALA A 87 -8.46 -15.30 -1.68
CA ALA A 87 -7.55 -16.03 -0.81
C ALA A 87 -6.22 -15.30 -0.55
N GLY A 88 -5.90 -14.27 -1.32
CA GLY A 88 -4.62 -13.55 -1.24
C GLY A 88 -4.40 -12.87 0.11
N THR A 89 -3.19 -13.02 0.65
CA THR A 89 -2.77 -12.48 1.95
C THR A 89 -1.54 -11.59 1.78
N TRP A 90 -1.35 -10.62 2.66
CA TRP A 90 -0.04 -9.97 2.80
C TRP A 90 0.71 -10.63 3.95
N ASP A 91 1.84 -11.26 3.64
CA ASP A 91 2.73 -11.83 4.66
C ASP A 91 3.24 -10.74 5.60
N TRP A 92 3.61 -11.13 6.83
CA TRP A 92 4.18 -10.21 7.81
C TRP A 92 5.44 -9.53 7.28
N HIS A 93 5.43 -8.20 7.24
CA HIS A 93 6.53 -7.40 6.75
C HIS A 93 6.60 -6.03 7.45
N GLN A 94 7.68 -5.34 7.21
CA GLN A 94 7.88 -3.92 7.45
C GLN A 94 8.06 -3.26 6.07
N ASP A 95 7.42 -2.13 5.82
CA ASP A 95 7.63 -1.38 4.57
C ASP A 95 9.12 -1.02 4.38
N TYR A 96 9.81 -0.67 5.47
CA TYR A 96 11.25 -0.36 5.43
C TYR A 96 12.13 -1.57 5.08
N GLY A 97 11.62 -2.78 5.21
CA GLY A 97 12.30 -3.98 4.71
C GLY A 97 12.56 -3.93 3.22
N TYR A 98 11.63 -3.36 2.44
CA TYR A 98 11.80 -3.11 1.01
C TYR A 98 12.66 -1.87 0.75
N TRP A 99 12.31 -0.75 1.38
CA TRP A 99 12.91 0.55 1.06
C TRP A 99 14.37 0.66 1.44
N TYR A 100 14.79 -0.06 2.47
CA TYR A 100 16.21 -0.20 2.82
C TYR A 100 17.03 -0.79 1.67
N HIS A 101 16.54 -1.86 1.05
CA HIS A 101 17.19 -2.50 -0.09
C HIS A 101 17.11 -1.64 -1.38
N GLN A 102 16.19 -0.70 -1.43
CA GLN A 102 16.12 0.33 -2.47
C GLN A 102 17.00 1.55 -2.18
N GLY A 103 17.86 1.49 -1.17
CA GLY A 103 18.86 2.50 -0.88
C GLY A 103 18.39 3.64 0.04
N VAL A 104 17.29 3.51 0.76
CA VAL A 104 16.91 4.49 1.78
C VAL A 104 17.61 4.15 3.08
N LEU A 105 18.46 5.09 3.58
CA LEU A 105 19.34 4.80 4.71
C LEU A 105 18.64 4.85 6.07
N ARG A 106 17.66 5.74 6.24
CA ARG A 106 17.01 5.98 7.53
C ARG A 106 15.53 5.63 7.48
N PRO A 107 14.95 5.14 8.57
CA PRO A 107 13.52 4.84 8.64
C PRO A 107 12.65 6.08 8.90
N ASP A 108 13.07 7.26 8.40
CA ASP A 108 12.32 8.51 8.51
C ASP A 108 11.19 8.55 7.47
N MET A 109 10.34 7.55 7.56
CA MET A 109 9.27 7.26 6.60
C MET A 109 8.03 6.76 7.32
N LEU A 110 6.89 7.05 6.72
CA LEU A 110 5.60 6.56 7.20
C LEU A 110 4.66 6.24 6.03
N THR A 111 3.62 5.49 6.35
CA THR A 111 2.49 5.22 5.45
C THR A 111 1.20 5.63 6.13
N VAL A 112 0.29 6.27 5.39
CA VAL A 112 -1.11 6.39 5.78
C VAL A 112 -1.93 5.35 5.04
N ALA A 113 -2.70 4.55 5.77
CA ALA A 113 -3.72 3.65 5.25
C ALA A 113 -5.09 4.31 5.39
N ILE A 114 -5.80 4.46 4.27
CA ILE A 114 -7.13 5.09 4.19
C ILE A 114 -8.12 4.01 3.77
N ALA A 115 -9.11 3.74 4.59
CA ALA A 115 -10.14 2.75 4.32
C ALA A 115 -11.15 3.30 3.29
N VAL A 116 -11.18 2.71 2.10
CA VAL A 116 -12.20 3.00 1.08
C VAL A 116 -13.48 2.21 1.38
N ASP A 117 -13.32 0.95 1.75
CA ASP A 117 -14.38 0.09 2.25
C ASP A 117 -14.18 -0.12 3.76
N GLU A 118 -15.24 -0.57 4.44
CA GLU A 118 -15.13 -1.07 5.81
C GLU A 118 -14.09 -2.20 5.89
N ASN A 119 -13.26 -2.21 6.92
CA ASN A 119 -12.24 -3.22 7.17
C ASN A 119 -12.60 -4.03 8.41
N THR A 120 -12.81 -5.33 8.24
CA THR A 120 -13.14 -6.27 9.31
C THR A 120 -12.23 -7.50 9.25
N THR A 121 -12.26 -8.33 10.28
CA THR A 121 -11.52 -9.59 10.30
C THR A 121 -11.90 -10.47 9.09
N GLU A 122 -13.20 -10.55 8.77
CA GLU A 122 -13.72 -11.43 7.72
C GLU A 122 -13.29 -11.00 6.32
N ASN A 123 -13.13 -9.69 6.06
CA ASN A 123 -12.71 -9.20 4.76
C ASN A 123 -11.20 -8.93 4.66
N GLY A 124 -10.44 -9.40 5.66
CA GLY A 124 -8.98 -9.36 5.65
C GLY A 124 -8.41 -8.00 5.99
N CYS A 125 -8.86 -7.38 7.08
CA CYS A 125 -8.28 -6.16 7.64
C CYS A 125 -6.79 -6.31 7.94
N MET A 126 -6.12 -5.19 8.18
CA MET A 126 -4.71 -5.22 8.58
C MET A 126 -4.56 -5.72 10.01
N SER A 127 -3.60 -6.63 10.21
CA SER A 127 -3.07 -7.01 11.52
C SER A 127 -1.73 -6.32 11.74
N VAL A 128 -1.49 -5.81 12.93
CA VAL A 128 -0.23 -5.16 13.30
C VAL A 128 0.32 -5.72 14.62
N VAL A 129 1.61 -5.62 14.80
CA VAL A 129 2.26 -5.90 16.09
C VAL A 129 2.54 -4.56 16.78
N LYS A 130 1.82 -4.30 17.84
CA LYS A 130 1.86 -3.02 18.57
C LYS A 130 3.28 -2.70 19.06
N ALA A 131 3.72 -1.47 18.84
CA ALA A 131 5.06 -0.99 19.17
C ALA A 131 6.24 -1.69 18.47
N SER A 132 6.00 -2.58 17.52
CA SER A 132 7.07 -3.29 16.79
C SER A 132 8.00 -2.38 15.97
N HIS A 133 7.58 -1.15 15.66
CA HIS A 133 8.46 -0.16 15.03
C HIS A 133 9.70 0.14 15.88
N LYS A 134 9.64 -0.05 17.20
CA LYS A 134 10.77 0.13 18.12
C LYS A 134 11.81 -0.99 18.05
N LEU A 135 11.51 -2.09 17.37
CA LEU A 135 12.48 -3.17 17.15
C LEU A 135 13.53 -2.80 16.10
N GLY A 136 13.34 -1.68 15.42
CA GLY A 136 14.15 -1.32 14.25
C GLY A 136 13.81 -2.17 13.04
N ARG A 137 14.67 -2.12 12.00
CA ARG A 137 14.54 -2.95 10.81
C ARG A 137 14.86 -4.41 11.13
N ILE A 138 13.95 -5.29 10.77
CA ILE A 138 14.16 -6.73 10.77
C ILE A 138 14.53 -7.15 9.35
N GLU A 139 15.39 -8.16 9.19
CA GLU A 139 15.76 -8.67 7.87
C GLU A 139 14.54 -9.26 7.15
N HIS A 140 14.49 -9.05 5.84
CA HIS A 140 13.42 -9.55 4.97
C HIS A 140 14.00 -10.54 3.96
N GLY A 141 13.18 -11.50 3.56
CA GLY A 141 13.46 -12.42 2.48
C GLY A 141 12.25 -12.58 1.57
N ARG A 142 12.42 -13.22 0.44
CA ARG A 142 11.33 -13.44 -0.52
C ARG A 142 10.22 -14.31 0.08
N LYS A 143 8.98 -13.87 -0.09
CA LYS A 143 7.74 -14.59 0.25
C LYS A 143 6.79 -14.48 -0.94
N GLY A 144 6.64 -15.56 -1.70
CA GLY A 144 5.96 -15.49 -2.99
C GLY A 144 6.64 -14.49 -3.93
N GLU A 145 5.91 -13.52 -4.44
CA GLU A 145 6.44 -12.43 -5.28
C GLU A 145 6.63 -11.10 -4.51
N ALA A 146 6.37 -11.13 -3.21
CA ALA A 146 6.66 -10.05 -2.28
C ALA A 146 7.81 -10.45 -1.34
N SER A 147 8.11 -9.62 -0.36
CA SER A 147 9.05 -9.93 0.72
C SER A 147 8.33 -10.02 2.05
N GLY A 148 8.85 -10.85 2.94
CA GLY A 148 8.38 -10.96 4.31
C GLY A 148 9.54 -10.97 5.29
N VAL A 149 9.23 -10.66 6.53
CA VAL A 149 10.19 -10.59 7.63
C VAL A 149 10.77 -11.96 7.96
N ASP A 150 11.99 -11.98 8.50
CA ASP A 150 12.61 -13.19 9.06
C ASP A 150 11.68 -13.89 10.06
N GLN A 151 11.45 -15.17 9.85
CA GLN A 151 10.47 -15.96 10.58
C GLN A 151 10.81 -16.08 12.08
N ALA A 152 12.08 -16.27 12.41
CA ALA A 152 12.48 -16.44 13.81
C ALA A 152 12.31 -15.13 14.60
N ARG A 153 12.57 -13.98 13.97
CA ARG A 153 12.33 -12.67 14.57
C ARG A 153 10.84 -12.37 14.70
N LEU A 154 10.05 -12.72 13.70
CA LEU A 154 8.59 -12.59 13.76
C LEU A 154 8.00 -13.37 14.94
N GLU A 155 8.39 -14.63 15.11
CA GLU A 155 7.91 -15.47 16.22
C GLU A 155 8.22 -14.85 17.59
N GLN A 156 9.43 -14.30 17.76
CA GLN A 156 9.76 -13.60 19.00
C GLN A 156 8.94 -12.31 19.17
N ALA A 157 8.73 -11.54 18.11
CA ALA A 157 7.90 -10.34 18.17
C ALA A 157 6.45 -10.68 18.58
N LEU A 158 5.85 -11.69 17.96
CA LEU A 158 4.48 -12.14 18.25
C LEU A 158 4.34 -12.77 19.64
N LYS A 159 5.41 -13.35 20.19
CA LYS A 159 5.43 -13.91 21.54
C LYS A 159 5.46 -12.83 22.62
N HIS A 160 6.12 -11.71 22.37
CA HIS A 160 6.40 -10.69 23.37
C HIS A 160 5.62 -9.38 23.20
N LEU A 161 5.02 -9.14 22.04
CA LEU A 161 4.25 -7.95 21.72
C LEU A 161 2.83 -8.31 21.32
N GLU A 162 1.91 -7.40 21.62
CA GLU A 162 0.49 -7.58 21.32
C GLU A 162 0.22 -7.48 19.80
N ARG A 163 -0.47 -8.47 19.24
CA ARG A 163 -1.07 -8.41 17.90
C ARG A 163 -2.44 -7.74 18.00
N VAL A 164 -2.70 -6.78 17.14
CA VAL A 164 -3.98 -6.05 17.05
C VAL A 164 -4.47 -6.06 15.61
N GLU A 165 -5.76 -6.21 15.42
CA GLU A 165 -6.43 -6.05 14.13
C GLU A 165 -7.00 -4.63 14.03
N TRP A 166 -6.78 -3.96 12.89
CA TRP A 166 -7.30 -2.64 12.63
C TRP A 166 -8.65 -2.74 11.92
N HIS A 167 -9.72 -2.68 12.71
CA HIS A 167 -11.06 -2.50 12.18
C HIS A 167 -11.25 -1.02 11.89
N LEU A 168 -11.60 -0.70 10.64
CA LEU A 168 -11.74 0.67 10.16
C LEU A 168 -13.07 0.81 9.45
N ASP A 169 -13.80 1.86 9.76
CA ASP A 169 -14.93 2.28 8.95
C ASP A 169 -14.44 2.94 7.66
N ALA A 170 -15.27 2.95 6.62
CA ALA A 170 -14.94 3.66 5.40
C ALA A 170 -14.72 5.15 5.68
N GLY A 171 -13.59 5.70 5.24
CA GLY A 171 -13.16 7.07 5.54
C GLY A 171 -12.22 7.19 6.74
N ASP A 172 -12.00 6.14 7.50
CA ASP A 172 -10.98 6.13 8.55
C ASP A 172 -9.57 6.13 7.95
N ALA A 173 -8.63 6.75 8.66
CA ALA A 173 -7.21 6.74 8.29
C ALA A 173 -6.31 6.39 9.47
N VAL A 174 -5.24 5.65 9.19
CA VAL A 174 -4.22 5.28 10.18
C VAL A 174 -2.84 5.59 9.63
N TYR A 175 -2.07 6.40 10.35
CA TYR A 175 -0.66 6.64 10.05
C TYR A 175 0.20 5.64 10.83
N PHE A 176 1.18 5.05 10.17
CA PHE A 176 2.10 4.13 10.81
C PHE A 176 3.52 4.26 10.29
N HIS A 177 4.45 4.02 11.19
CA HIS A 177 5.88 4.07 10.92
C HIS A 177 6.32 2.91 10.01
N CYS A 178 7.25 3.14 9.12
CA CYS A 178 7.74 2.16 8.14
C CYS A 178 8.31 0.85 8.73
N ASN A 179 8.73 0.87 10.00
CA ASN A 179 9.18 -0.32 10.74
C ASN A 179 8.05 -1.04 11.49
N LEU A 180 6.78 -0.64 11.36
CA LEU A 180 5.69 -1.38 11.98
C LEU A 180 5.53 -2.74 11.30
N LEU A 181 5.58 -3.83 12.07
CA LEU A 181 5.23 -5.15 11.58
C LEU A 181 3.73 -5.21 11.31
N HIS A 182 3.37 -5.52 10.06
CA HIS A 182 1.98 -5.63 9.66
C HIS A 182 1.78 -6.73 8.61
N ALA A 183 0.54 -7.18 8.51
CA ALA A 183 0.09 -8.23 7.60
C ALA A 183 -1.40 -8.03 7.28
N SER A 184 -1.95 -8.79 6.35
CA SER A 184 -3.42 -8.87 6.20
C SER A 184 -3.86 -10.26 5.77
N GLY A 185 -4.98 -10.72 6.33
CA GLY A 185 -5.59 -12.02 5.99
C GLY A 185 -6.27 -12.03 4.62
N SER A 186 -6.83 -13.18 4.27
CA SER A 186 -7.72 -13.34 3.11
C SER A 186 -9.06 -12.64 3.34
N ASN A 187 -9.80 -12.39 2.27
CA ASN A 187 -11.20 -11.96 2.34
C ASN A 187 -12.11 -13.17 2.21
N THR A 188 -12.72 -13.59 3.31
CA THR A 188 -13.68 -14.71 3.35
C THR A 188 -15.14 -14.22 3.30
N SER A 189 -15.36 -12.90 3.25
CA SER A 189 -16.68 -12.29 3.20
C SER A 189 -17.20 -12.15 1.76
N ASP A 190 -18.44 -11.73 1.64
CA ASP A 190 -19.11 -11.37 0.39
C ASP A 190 -18.95 -9.88 0.00
N ARG A 191 -18.14 -9.12 0.76
CA ARG A 191 -17.89 -7.69 0.55
C ARG A 191 -16.44 -7.45 0.13
N PRO A 192 -16.18 -6.52 -0.80
CA PRO A 192 -14.81 -6.12 -1.14
C PRO A 192 -14.15 -5.36 0.01
N ARG A 193 -12.82 -5.29 -0.01
CA ARG A 193 -12.02 -4.48 0.89
C ARG A 193 -10.92 -3.76 0.14
N THR A 194 -11.01 -2.45 0.06
CA THR A 194 -10.02 -1.59 -0.57
C THR A 194 -9.42 -0.62 0.44
N ILE A 195 -8.09 -0.52 0.46
CA ILE A 195 -7.32 0.47 1.21
C ILE A 195 -6.41 1.21 0.25
N VAL A 196 -6.36 2.54 0.37
CA VAL A 196 -5.30 3.37 -0.22
C VAL A 196 -4.16 3.50 0.77
N HIS A 197 -2.95 3.13 0.37
CA HIS A 197 -1.73 3.39 1.13
C HIS A 197 -0.97 4.50 0.44
N CYS A 198 -0.68 5.60 1.17
CA CYS A 198 0.19 6.68 0.69
C CYS A 198 1.44 6.71 1.57
N SER A 199 2.60 6.52 0.97
CA SER A 199 3.88 6.46 1.69
C SER A 199 4.68 7.73 1.45
N TYR A 200 5.20 8.28 2.54
CA TYR A 200 5.99 9.51 2.57
C TYR A 200 7.36 9.25 3.14
N ASN A 201 8.34 9.99 2.61
CA ASN A 201 9.71 9.99 3.10
C ASN A 201 10.13 11.42 3.43
N ALA A 202 11.04 11.59 4.38
CA ALA A 202 11.65 12.88 4.67
C ALA A 202 12.49 13.36 3.47
N VAL A 203 12.44 14.66 3.16
CA VAL A 203 13.13 15.24 1.99
C VAL A 203 14.64 15.10 2.01
N ASP A 204 15.24 14.91 3.16
CA ASP A 204 16.68 14.70 3.35
C ASP A 204 17.09 13.22 3.47
N ASN A 205 16.15 12.29 3.18
CA ASN A 205 16.35 10.83 3.27
C ASN A 205 16.18 10.14 1.91
N LEU A 206 16.84 10.68 0.89
CA LEU A 206 16.72 10.19 -0.48
C LEU A 206 17.38 8.82 -0.67
N PRO A 207 16.85 7.98 -1.57
CA PRO A 207 17.53 6.75 -1.96
C PRO A 207 18.85 7.09 -2.67
N PHE A 208 19.90 6.36 -2.33
CA PHE A 208 21.25 6.60 -2.89
C PHE A 208 21.65 5.62 -3.99
N LEU A 209 20.89 4.53 -4.16
CA LEU A 209 21.21 3.54 -5.18
C LEU A 209 20.78 4.01 -6.58
N PRO A 210 21.57 3.69 -7.63
CA PRO A 210 21.17 3.88 -9.01
C PRO A 210 19.87 3.11 -9.33
N GLY A 211 19.10 3.60 -10.29
CA GLY A 211 17.84 2.95 -10.70
C GLY A 211 16.63 3.29 -9.81
N GLN A 212 16.83 4.18 -8.82
CA GLN A 212 15.74 4.60 -7.91
C GLN A 212 15.14 5.97 -8.28
N GLU A 213 15.30 6.41 -9.52
CA GLU A 213 14.85 7.74 -9.99
C GLU A 213 13.34 7.93 -9.87
N ALA A 214 12.57 6.85 -9.99
CA ALA A 214 11.12 6.88 -9.77
C ALA A 214 10.73 7.25 -8.33
N HIS A 215 11.62 6.98 -7.37
CA HIS A 215 11.45 7.28 -5.96
C HIS A 215 12.25 8.50 -5.50
N ALA A 216 12.82 9.26 -6.45
CA ALA A 216 13.51 10.50 -6.16
C ALA A 216 12.56 11.57 -5.63
N TYR A 217 13.13 12.54 -4.92
CA TYR A 217 12.36 13.69 -4.45
C TYR A 217 11.71 14.43 -5.63
N ARG A 218 10.41 14.65 -5.50
CA ARG A 218 9.64 15.58 -6.33
C ARG A 218 8.84 16.50 -5.40
N PRO A 219 8.85 17.83 -5.65
CA PRO A 219 8.00 18.73 -4.89
C PRO A 219 6.54 18.27 -4.94
N LEU A 220 5.94 18.11 -3.78
CA LEU A 220 4.53 17.71 -3.70
C LEU A 220 3.64 18.94 -3.86
N ALA A 221 2.86 18.98 -4.94
CA ALA A 221 1.85 20.02 -5.15
C ALA A 221 0.63 19.73 -4.26
N VAL A 222 0.63 20.31 -3.06
CA VAL A 222 -0.47 20.17 -2.10
C VAL A 222 -1.74 20.81 -2.68
N VAL A 223 -2.88 20.17 -2.45
CA VAL A 223 -4.21 20.62 -2.89
C VAL A 223 -5.14 20.79 -1.69
N PRO A 224 -6.17 21.66 -1.79
CA PRO A 224 -7.14 21.86 -0.73
C PRO A 224 -7.89 20.57 -0.37
N ASP A 225 -8.33 20.44 0.87
CA ASP A 225 -9.03 19.26 1.37
C ASP A 225 -10.38 18.97 0.70
N ASN A 226 -11.02 19.98 0.11
CA ASN A 226 -12.27 19.85 -0.63
C ASN A 226 -12.08 19.41 -2.10
N ALA A 227 -10.85 19.22 -2.57
CA ALA A 227 -10.55 18.92 -3.98
C ALA A 227 -11.30 17.69 -4.53
N ILE A 228 -11.53 16.66 -3.70
CA ILE A 228 -12.29 15.47 -4.12
C ILE A 228 -13.76 15.83 -4.34
N VAL A 229 -14.38 16.52 -3.38
CA VAL A 229 -15.82 16.83 -3.41
C VAL A 229 -16.14 17.86 -4.48
N GLU A 230 -15.24 18.81 -4.70
CA GLU A 230 -15.37 19.81 -5.78
C GLU A 230 -15.08 19.24 -7.18
N GLY A 231 -14.64 17.99 -7.27
CA GLY A 231 -14.29 17.37 -8.54
C GLY A 231 -13.08 18.05 -9.21
N ALA A 232 -12.15 18.54 -8.40
CA ALA A 232 -10.93 19.20 -8.88
C ALA A 232 -9.89 18.19 -9.40
N TRP A 233 -10.32 17.30 -10.28
CA TRP A 233 -9.51 16.26 -10.92
C TRP A 233 -10.04 15.97 -12.33
N ASP A 234 -9.14 15.58 -13.24
CA ASP A 234 -9.44 15.47 -14.67
C ASP A 234 -9.99 14.08 -15.06
N THR A 235 -9.55 13.03 -14.36
CA THR A 235 -9.90 11.62 -14.62
C THR A 235 -9.78 10.80 -13.33
N VAL A 236 -10.21 9.56 -13.35
CA VAL A 236 -10.07 8.66 -12.19
C VAL A 236 -8.62 8.29 -11.95
N PHE A 237 -7.93 7.81 -12.97
CA PHE A 237 -6.54 7.38 -12.89
C PHE A 237 -5.83 7.60 -14.21
N SER A 238 -4.77 8.38 -14.21
CA SER A 238 -3.96 8.69 -15.39
C SER A 238 -2.51 8.25 -15.25
N ASN A 239 -2.14 7.75 -14.08
CA ASN A 239 -0.75 7.43 -13.78
C ASN A 239 -0.26 6.21 -14.56
N GLN A 240 0.98 6.27 -15.00
CA GLN A 240 1.67 5.09 -15.43
C GLN A 240 2.04 4.27 -14.19
N ILE A 241 1.72 2.98 -14.25
CA ILE A 241 2.16 2.04 -13.23
C ILE A 241 3.67 1.98 -13.31
N PHE A 242 4.33 2.46 -12.27
CA PHE A 242 5.76 2.29 -12.14
C PHE A 242 6.05 1.08 -11.28
N ILE A 243 6.64 0.07 -11.90
CA ILE A 243 7.18 -1.08 -11.21
C ILE A 243 8.65 -1.10 -11.55
N SER A 244 9.49 -0.89 -10.55
CA SER A 244 10.88 -1.27 -10.71
C SER A 244 10.92 -2.79 -10.81
N ASP A 245 11.19 -3.30 -11.99
CA ASP A 245 11.66 -4.66 -12.13
C ASP A 245 13.09 -4.66 -11.55
N ASP A 246 13.20 -4.90 -10.25
CA ASP A 246 14.49 -4.96 -9.55
C ASP A 246 15.30 -6.19 -9.98
N GLY A 247 14.95 -6.80 -11.08
CA GLY A 247 15.69 -7.90 -11.67
C GLY A 247 15.92 -9.05 -10.67
N ASP A 248 17.15 -9.32 -10.34
CA ASP A 248 17.57 -10.41 -9.44
C ASP A 248 17.69 -10.00 -7.95
N SER A 249 17.37 -8.76 -7.56
CA SER A 249 17.60 -8.29 -6.17
C SER A 249 16.77 -9.02 -5.12
N GLY A 250 15.65 -9.64 -5.53
CA GLY A 250 14.75 -10.35 -4.63
C GLY A 250 13.86 -9.47 -3.75
N TYR A 251 13.94 -8.15 -3.90
CA TYR A 251 13.25 -7.15 -3.06
C TYR A 251 12.28 -6.23 -3.84
N GLY A 252 11.95 -6.55 -5.09
CA GLY A 252 10.97 -5.85 -5.91
C GLY A 252 9.71 -6.68 -6.15
N TYR A 253 8.68 -6.03 -6.72
CA TYR A 253 7.50 -6.74 -7.20
C TYR A 253 7.77 -7.31 -8.60
N LYS A 254 7.51 -8.58 -8.81
CA LYS A 254 7.50 -9.16 -10.14
C LYS A 254 6.08 -9.10 -10.69
N VAL A 255 5.90 -8.35 -11.78
CA VAL A 255 4.60 -8.20 -12.43
C VAL A 255 4.21 -9.50 -13.11
N LEU A 256 3.05 -10.03 -12.77
CA LEU A 256 2.52 -11.22 -13.40
C LEU A 256 1.51 -10.92 -14.51
N ARG A 257 0.64 -9.96 -14.35
CA ARG A 257 -0.33 -9.48 -15.37
C ARG A 257 -1.02 -8.18 -14.96
N ALA A 258 -1.40 -7.35 -15.95
CA ALA A 258 -2.47 -6.40 -15.82
C ALA A 258 -3.81 -7.13 -16.06
N GLY A 259 -4.79 -6.94 -15.18
CA GLY A 259 -6.13 -7.54 -15.30
C GLY A 259 -7.20 -6.48 -15.56
N THR A 260 -8.36 -6.88 -16.04
CA THR A 260 -9.54 -6.02 -16.14
C THR A 260 -10.59 -6.49 -15.15
N TRP A 261 -11.31 -5.56 -14.51
CA TRP A 261 -12.38 -5.83 -13.56
C TRP A 261 -13.53 -6.70 -14.10
N ALA A 262 -13.80 -6.61 -15.41
CA ALA A 262 -14.89 -7.33 -16.05
C ALA A 262 -14.47 -8.77 -16.32
N ASN A 263 -14.92 -9.73 -15.53
CA ASN A 263 -14.93 -11.17 -15.78
C ASN A 263 -13.67 -12.00 -15.50
N SER A 264 -12.78 -11.61 -14.62
CA SER A 264 -11.68 -12.51 -14.29
C SER A 264 -11.78 -13.07 -12.88
N GLN A 265 -12.18 -14.33 -12.77
CA GLN A 265 -11.60 -15.16 -11.71
C GLN A 265 -10.08 -15.03 -11.84
N PRO A 266 -9.32 -14.75 -10.76
CA PRO A 266 -7.87 -14.70 -10.86
C PRO A 266 -7.38 -16.02 -11.47
N PRO A 267 -6.47 -15.99 -12.44
CA PRO A 267 -5.94 -17.22 -12.98
C PRO A 267 -5.30 -18.00 -11.85
N ARG A 268 -5.75 -19.23 -11.63
CA ARG A 268 -4.99 -20.17 -10.80
C ARG A 268 -3.63 -20.31 -11.47
N MET A 269 -2.61 -19.72 -10.87
CA MET A 269 -1.27 -19.86 -11.38
C MET A 269 -0.81 -21.28 -11.16
N GLY A 270 -0.80 -22.04 -12.25
CA GLY A 270 -0.11 -23.30 -12.28
C GLY A 270 1.37 -23.01 -12.02
N VAL A 271 1.91 -23.59 -10.96
CA VAL A 271 3.35 -23.64 -10.74
C VAL A 271 3.94 -24.39 -11.92
N SER A 272 4.49 -23.67 -12.90
CA SER A 272 5.42 -24.29 -13.82
C SER A 272 6.73 -24.46 -13.04
N ALA A 273 6.91 -25.66 -12.50
CA ALA A 273 8.20 -26.14 -12.13
C ALA A 273 9.01 -26.32 -13.42
N GLU A 274 9.86 -25.36 -13.76
CA GLU A 274 11.03 -25.60 -14.60
C GLU A 274 12.14 -24.65 -14.12
N LEU A 275 13.10 -25.25 -13.44
CA LEU A 275 14.52 -24.96 -13.17
C LEU A 275 14.99 -23.50 -13.23
#